data_49c2b1277876dac402c08af089c08d17
#
_entry.id   49c2b1277876dac402c08af089c08d17
#
_cell.length_a   1.000
_cell.length_b   1.000
_cell.length_c   1.000
_cell.angle_alpha   90.00
_cell.angle_beta   90.00
_cell.angle_gamma   90.00
#
_symmetry.space_group_name_H-M   'P 1'
#
loop_
_entity.id
_entity.type
_entity.pdbx_description
1 polymer ?
#
loop_
_entity_poly.entity_id
_entity_poly.type
_entity_poly.pdbx_seq_one_letter_code
_entity_poly.pdbx_strand_id
1 'polypeptide(L)'
;MKVDDMDKDILRLLKSDGRMSFTDIAEEVGVSRVAVMKRVRKLEEEGVIRGYTTITHHEGTVHMFLEIYTNTEDYEDLLEYLNRTGYVKHIYIMTGTNHIHASASAPEVSELKYLTNMVRKTFADKIKRIEAHGIKEVVMDKYGGVEYDNTGRKRNKGNE
;
A
#
# COMPACT_ATOMS: atom_id res chain seq x y z
N MET A 1 -18.87 9.68 8.13
CA MET A 1 -18.57 11.07 8.60
C MET A 1 -18.21 11.96 7.42
N LYS A 2 -18.58 13.26 7.47
CA LYS A 2 -18.09 14.24 6.48
C LYS A 2 -16.79 14.85 7.01
N VAL A 3 -15.69 14.63 6.30
CA VAL A 3 -14.37 15.18 6.60
C VAL A 3 -14.35 16.65 6.22
N ASP A 4 -14.11 17.55 7.17
CA ASP A 4 -14.01 19.01 6.91
C ASP A 4 -12.58 19.40 6.48
N ASP A 5 -12.35 20.68 6.15
CA ASP A 5 -11.06 21.12 5.63
C ASP A 5 -9.95 21.03 6.69
N MET A 6 -10.26 21.30 7.95
CA MET A 6 -9.31 21.12 9.06
C MET A 6 -8.93 19.64 9.26
N ASP A 7 -9.91 18.72 9.12
CA ASP A 7 -9.62 17.29 9.16
C ASP A 7 -8.69 16.88 8.01
N LYS A 8 -8.87 17.45 6.81
CA LYS A 8 -7.98 17.21 5.66
C LYS A 8 -6.56 17.71 5.93
N ASP A 9 -6.41 18.88 6.55
CA ASP A 9 -5.09 19.41 6.89
C ASP A 9 -4.39 18.55 7.94
N ILE A 10 -5.10 18.12 8.99
CA ILE A 10 -4.57 17.17 9.98
C ILE A 10 -4.15 15.86 9.30
N LEU A 11 -5.00 15.29 8.43
CA LEU A 11 -4.69 14.07 7.70
C LEU A 11 -3.48 14.23 6.78
N ARG A 12 -3.32 15.39 6.15
CA ARG A 12 -2.16 15.70 5.30
C ARG A 12 -0.86 15.68 6.11
N LEU A 13 -0.85 16.32 7.28
CA LEU A 13 0.31 16.33 8.18
C LEU A 13 0.65 14.93 8.67
N LEU A 14 -0.34 14.17 9.15
CA LEU A 14 -0.14 12.79 9.61
C LEU A 14 0.29 11.83 8.49
N LYS A 15 -0.13 12.07 7.25
CA LYS A 15 0.37 11.30 6.10
C LYS A 15 1.83 11.62 5.77
N SER A 16 2.27 12.84 6.02
CA SER A 16 3.66 13.26 5.84
C SER A 16 4.56 12.72 6.94
N ASP A 17 4.11 12.81 8.19
CA ASP A 17 4.79 12.28 9.37
C ASP A 17 3.76 11.73 10.37
N GLY A 18 3.59 10.41 10.36
CA GLY A 18 2.67 9.71 11.27
C GLY A 18 3.07 9.77 12.75
N ARG A 19 4.24 10.32 13.07
CA ARG A 19 4.74 10.55 14.44
C ARG A 19 4.66 12.00 14.88
N MET A 20 4.16 12.92 14.03
CA MET A 20 4.00 14.32 14.37
C MET A 20 3.17 14.47 15.64
N SER A 21 3.63 15.26 16.59
CA SER A 21 2.93 15.45 17.85
C SER A 21 1.65 16.28 17.65
N PHE A 22 0.65 16.08 18.49
CA PHE A 22 -0.57 16.90 18.46
C PHE A 22 -0.28 18.38 18.72
N THR A 23 0.82 18.72 19.37
CA THR A 23 1.26 20.10 19.56
C THR A 23 1.74 20.70 18.25
N ASP A 24 2.62 19.99 17.53
CA ASP A 24 3.15 20.47 16.26
C ASP A 24 2.04 20.58 15.20
N ILE A 25 1.13 19.61 15.16
CA ILE A 25 -0.06 19.67 14.29
C ILE A 25 -0.92 20.90 14.64
N ALA A 26 -1.12 21.17 15.95
CA ALA A 26 -1.93 22.29 16.42
C ALA A 26 -1.32 23.64 16.00
N GLU A 27 -0.02 23.78 16.06
CA GLU A 27 0.73 24.96 15.61
C GLU A 27 0.57 25.15 14.09
N GLU A 28 0.70 24.08 13.30
CA GLU A 28 0.57 24.12 11.84
C GLU A 28 -0.85 24.50 11.36
N VAL A 29 -1.89 23.98 12.03
CA VAL A 29 -3.30 24.22 11.64
C VAL A 29 -3.95 25.38 12.40
N GLY A 30 -3.25 26.02 13.34
CA GLY A 30 -3.73 27.21 14.05
C GLY A 30 -4.85 26.95 15.07
N VAL A 31 -4.84 25.77 15.75
CA VAL A 31 -5.84 25.43 16.77
C VAL A 31 -5.18 24.90 18.06
N SER A 32 -5.98 24.60 19.08
CA SER A 32 -5.43 24.02 20.32
C SER A 32 -5.07 22.54 20.14
N ARG A 33 -4.04 22.06 20.85
CA ARG A 33 -3.66 20.64 20.94
C ARG A 33 -4.87 19.75 21.28
N VAL A 34 -5.76 20.21 22.18
CA VAL A 34 -6.95 19.46 22.59
C VAL A 34 -7.94 19.33 21.44
N ALA A 35 -8.05 20.36 20.60
CA ALA A 35 -8.91 20.31 19.42
C ALA A 35 -8.38 19.28 18.39
N VAL A 36 -7.08 19.28 18.12
CA VAL A 36 -6.43 18.28 17.25
C VAL A 36 -6.68 16.87 17.80
N MET A 37 -6.39 16.64 19.09
CA MET A 37 -6.57 15.34 19.72
C MET A 37 -8.01 14.81 19.58
N LYS A 38 -9.01 15.67 19.79
CA LYS A 38 -10.43 15.29 19.63
C LYS A 38 -10.76 14.92 18.18
N ARG A 39 -10.22 15.68 17.21
CA ARG A 39 -10.44 15.41 15.79
C ARG A 39 -9.79 14.12 15.34
N VAL A 40 -8.55 13.89 15.73
CA VAL A 40 -7.83 12.63 15.39
C VAL A 40 -8.58 11.44 15.95
N ARG A 41 -8.98 11.46 17.23
CA ARG A 41 -9.79 10.37 17.82
C ARG A 41 -11.09 10.14 17.05
N LYS A 42 -11.79 11.19 16.66
CA LYS A 42 -13.01 11.07 15.87
C LYS A 42 -12.72 10.44 14.50
N LEU A 43 -11.62 10.82 13.83
CA LEU A 43 -11.20 10.24 12.56
C LEU A 43 -10.85 8.75 12.70
N GLU A 44 -10.29 8.34 13.84
CA GLU A 44 -10.02 6.93 14.18
C GLU A 44 -11.32 6.16 14.44
N GLU A 45 -12.18 6.66 15.30
CA GLU A 45 -13.48 6.06 15.65
C GLU A 45 -14.40 5.87 14.42
N GLU A 46 -14.38 6.82 13.50
CA GLU A 46 -15.16 6.76 12.25
C GLU A 46 -14.45 5.95 11.13
N GLY A 47 -13.28 5.38 11.42
CA GLY A 47 -12.52 4.54 10.48
C GLY A 47 -11.91 5.31 9.29
N VAL A 48 -11.83 6.63 9.35
CA VAL A 48 -11.11 7.45 8.36
C VAL A 48 -9.61 7.21 8.49
N ILE A 49 -9.09 7.23 9.73
CA ILE A 49 -7.77 6.71 10.07
C ILE A 49 -7.95 5.24 10.48
N ARG A 50 -7.46 4.32 9.67
CA ARG A 50 -7.57 2.88 9.91
C ARG A 50 -6.38 2.29 10.63
N GLY A 51 -5.31 3.06 10.79
CA GLY A 51 -4.08 2.63 11.46
C GLY A 51 -2.89 3.50 11.10
N TYR A 52 -1.80 3.21 11.77
CA TYR A 52 -0.49 3.82 11.54
C TYR A 52 0.47 2.70 11.17
N THR A 53 1.38 2.97 10.24
CA THR A 53 2.36 1.98 9.80
C THR A 53 3.74 2.60 9.64
N THR A 54 4.75 1.77 9.74
CA THR A 54 6.12 2.15 9.43
C THR A 54 6.48 1.64 8.04
N ILE A 55 7.02 2.52 7.22
CA ILE A 55 7.60 2.15 5.94
C ILE A 55 9.06 1.82 6.18
N THR A 56 9.44 0.58 5.92
CA THR A 56 10.81 0.12 6.05
C THR A 56 11.41 -0.15 4.67
N HIS A 57 12.63 0.31 4.47
CA HIS A 57 13.41 -0.06 3.31
C HIS A 57 14.14 -1.39 3.63
N HIS A 58 13.84 -2.42 2.85
CA HIS A 58 14.58 -3.67 2.91
C HIS A 58 15.51 -3.74 1.70
N GLU A 59 16.80 -3.60 1.94
CA GLU A 59 17.80 -3.86 0.90
C GLU A 59 17.69 -5.32 0.45
N GLY A 60 17.75 -5.53 -0.88
CA GLY A 60 17.68 -6.85 -1.47
C GLY A 60 16.30 -7.47 -1.64
N THR A 61 15.22 -6.76 -1.27
CA THR A 61 13.87 -7.26 -1.53
C THR A 61 13.53 -7.18 -3.02
N VAL A 62 13.10 -8.29 -3.58
CA VAL A 62 12.61 -8.38 -4.96
C VAL A 62 11.10 -8.18 -4.98
N HIS A 63 10.64 -7.44 -5.96
CA HIS A 63 9.21 -7.15 -6.16
C HIS A 63 8.73 -7.72 -7.49
N MET A 64 7.47 -8.12 -7.52
CA MET A 64 6.85 -8.72 -8.70
C MET A 64 5.37 -8.32 -8.77
N PHE A 65 4.89 -8.10 -9.98
CA PHE A 65 3.46 -8.09 -10.28
C PHE A 65 3.02 -9.43 -10.85
N LEU A 66 1.88 -9.92 -10.38
CA LEU A 66 1.19 -11.07 -10.90
C LEU A 66 -0.10 -10.62 -11.58
N GLU A 67 -0.24 -10.94 -12.85
CA GLU A 67 -1.45 -10.76 -13.64
C GLU A 67 -2.11 -12.12 -13.79
N ILE A 68 -3.22 -12.35 -13.10
CA ILE A 68 -3.92 -13.63 -13.07
C ILE A 68 -5.26 -13.46 -13.79
N TYR A 69 -5.42 -14.15 -14.91
CA TYR A 69 -6.66 -14.19 -15.69
C TYR A 69 -7.39 -15.49 -15.36
N THR A 70 -8.61 -15.38 -14.86
CA THR A 70 -9.43 -16.55 -14.53
C THR A 70 -10.46 -16.84 -15.61
N ASN A 71 -10.89 -18.09 -15.68
CA ASN A 71 -11.96 -18.55 -16.55
C ASN A 71 -13.33 -18.55 -15.86
N THR A 72 -13.37 -18.13 -14.59
CA THR A 72 -14.55 -18.08 -13.73
C THR A 72 -14.55 -16.81 -12.89
N GLU A 73 -15.72 -16.40 -12.41
CA GLU A 73 -15.90 -15.36 -11.40
C GLU A 73 -15.82 -15.89 -9.95
N ASP A 74 -15.81 -17.22 -9.80
CA ASP A 74 -15.62 -17.90 -8.53
C ASP A 74 -14.12 -18.09 -8.24
N TYR A 75 -13.50 -17.07 -7.66
CA TYR A 75 -12.06 -17.02 -7.32
C TYR A 75 -11.78 -16.64 -5.86
N GLU A 76 -12.77 -16.72 -4.97
CA GLU A 76 -12.60 -16.34 -3.57
C GLU A 76 -11.50 -17.15 -2.86
N ASP A 77 -11.43 -18.45 -3.11
CA ASP A 77 -10.40 -19.34 -2.58
C ASP A 77 -8.99 -18.99 -3.09
N LEU A 78 -8.88 -18.52 -4.32
CA LEU A 78 -7.63 -17.99 -4.88
C LEU A 78 -7.21 -16.70 -4.16
N LEU A 79 -8.15 -15.77 -3.89
CA LEU A 79 -7.87 -14.55 -3.14
C LEU A 79 -7.43 -14.86 -1.72
N GLU A 80 -8.10 -15.78 -1.06
CA GLU A 80 -7.76 -16.22 0.30
C GLU A 80 -6.37 -16.88 0.32
N TYR A 81 -6.07 -17.72 -0.64
CA TYR A 81 -4.75 -18.32 -0.79
C TYR A 81 -3.66 -17.26 -0.94
N LEU A 82 -3.83 -16.33 -1.88
CA LEU A 82 -2.88 -15.23 -2.10
C LEU A 82 -2.64 -14.40 -0.83
N ASN A 83 -3.73 -14.06 -0.13
CA ASN A 83 -3.67 -13.29 1.12
C ASN A 83 -2.88 -14.00 2.24
N ARG A 84 -2.93 -15.34 2.29
CA ARG A 84 -2.25 -16.14 3.31
C ARG A 84 -0.77 -16.38 3.04
N THR A 85 -0.28 -16.12 1.83
CA THR A 85 1.11 -16.48 1.45
C THR A 85 2.19 -15.67 2.15
N GLY A 86 1.87 -14.51 2.71
CA GLY A 86 2.84 -13.56 3.28
C GLY A 86 3.67 -12.80 2.24
N TYR A 87 3.76 -13.28 1.02
CA TYR A 87 4.48 -12.61 -0.07
C TYR A 87 3.65 -11.51 -0.73
N VAL A 88 2.34 -11.72 -0.87
CA VAL A 88 1.43 -10.78 -1.52
C VAL A 88 1.15 -9.60 -0.59
N LYS A 89 1.27 -8.39 -1.14
CA LYS A 89 1.09 -7.12 -0.42
C LYS A 89 -0.22 -6.44 -0.79
N HIS A 90 -0.61 -6.51 -2.07
CA HIS A 90 -1.86 -5.93 -2.55
C HIS A 90 -2.51 -6.87 -3.55
N ILE A 91 -3.82 -6.88 -3.55
CA ILE A 91 -4.65 -7.60 -4.53
C ILE A 91 -5.70 -6.63 -5.05
N TYR A 92 -5.82 -6.52 -6.36
CA TYR A 92 -6.82 -5.71 -7.04
C TYR A 92 -7.62 -6.56 -8.00
N ILE A 93 -8.94 -6.43 -7.96
CA ILE A 93 -9.84 -7.00 -8.95
C ILE A 93 -9.99 -5.94 -10.05
N MET A 94 -9.58 -6.30 -11.25
CA MET A 94 -9.58 -5.39 -12.38
C MET A 94 -10.94 -5.36 -13.07
N THR A 95 -11.36 -4.20 -13.57
CA THR A 95 -12.61 -4.06 -14.30
C THR A 95 -12.52 -4.61 -15.71
N GLY A 96 -13.64 -5.11 -16.27
CA GLY A 96 -13.80 -5.48 -17.65
C GLY A 96 -13.42 -6.90 -18.05
N THR A 97 -12.68 -7.63 -17.21
CA THR A 97 -12.34 -9.05 -17.40
C THR A 97 -12.15 -9.73 -16.06
N ASN A 98 -12.22 -11.06 -16.02
CA ASN A 98 -11.88 -11.85 -14.83
C ASN A 98 -10.36 -11.81 -14.62
N HIS A 99 -9.86 -10.68 -14.14
CA HIS A 99 -8.46 -10.35 -14.04
C HIS A 99 -8.13 -9.84 -12.63
N ILE A 100 -7.18 -10.50 -12.01
CA ILE A 100 -6.64 -10.16 -10.69
C ILE A 100 -5.22 -9.64 -10.88
N HIS A 101 -4.96 -8.43 -10.38
CA HIS A 101 -3.61 -7.88 -10.27
C HIS A 101 -3.15 -8.02 -8.83
N ALA A 102 -2.00 -8.65 -8.60
CA ALA A 102 -1.41 -8.76 -7.28
C ALA A 102 0.04 -8.27 -7.28
N SER A 103 0.41 -7.49 -6.25
CA SER A 103 1.81 -7.16 -6.00
C SER A 103 2.37 -8.09 -4.93
N ALA A 104 3.56 -8.63 -5.17
CA ALA A 104 4.25 -9.51 -4.24
C ALA A 104 5.70 -9.07 -4.05
N SER A 105 6.27 -9.40 -2.88
CA SER A 105 7.67 -9.15 -2.57
C SER A 105 8.24 -10.27 -1.71
N ALA A 106 9.54 -10.57 -1.92
CA ALA A 106 10.28 -11.58 -1.17
C ALA A 106 11.77 -11.21 -1.11
N PRO A 107 12.55 -11.80 -0.20
CA PRO A 107 14.00 -11.65 -0.17
C PRO A 107 14.66 -12.14 -1.45
N GLU A 108 14.13 -13.21 -2.07
CA GLU A 108 14.73 -13.84 -3.25
C GLU A 108 13.72 -14.07 -4.38
N VAL A 109 14.23 -14.01 -5.62
CA VAL A 109 13.47 -14.32 -6.84
C VAL A 109 12.91 -15.74 -6.84
N SER A 110 13.65 -16.69 -6.25
CA SER A 110 13.27 -18.09 -6.11
C SER A 110 11.93 -18.27 -5.39
N GLU A 111 11.68 -17.50 -4.34
CA GLU A 111 10.44 -17.52 -3.56
C GLU A 111 9.25 -17.02 -4.38
N LEU A 112 9.43 -15.93 -5.16
CA LEU A 112 8.39 -15.42 -6.05
C LEU A 112 8.08 -16.37 -7.21
N LYS A 113 9.10 -17.07 -7.72
CA LYS A 113 8.90 -18.16 -8.70
C LYS A 113 8.13 -19.33 -8.09
N TYR A 114 8.47 -19.69 -6.84
CA TYR A 114 7.75 -20.72 -6.11
C TYR A 114 6.27 -20.34 -5.92
N LEU A 115 5.99 -19.12 -5.45
CA LEU A 115 4.63 -18.59 -5.33
C LEU A 115 3.86 -18.73 -6.66
N THR A 116 4.43 -18.24 -7.75
CA THR A 116 3.79 -18.28 -9.08
C THR A 116 3.47 -19.72 -9.50
N ASN A 117 4.40 -20.65 -9.28
CA ASN A 117 4.23 -22.06 -9.64
C ASN A 117 3.15 -22.73 -8.76
N MET A 118 3.13 -22.42 -7.46
CA MET A 118 2.13 -22.96 -6.54
C MET A 118 0.73 -22.46 -6.89
N VAL A 119 0.57 -21.17 -7.17
CA VAL A 119 -0.71 -20.60 -7.62
C VAL A 119 -1.18 -21.30 -8.90
N ARG A 120 -0.30 -21.41 -9.90
CA ARG A 120 -0.63 -22.09 -11.18
C ARG A 120 -1.04 -23.54 -10.97
N LYS A 121 -0.36 -24.27 -10.09
CA LYS A 121 -0.63 -25.68 -9.83
C LYS A 121 -1.92 -25.87 -9.04
N THR A 122 -2.14 -25.09 -8.00
CA THR A 122 -3.28 -25.22 -7.09
C THR A 122 -4.60 -24.84 -7.76
N PHE A 123 -4.57 -23.84 -8.64
CA PHE A 123 -5.77 -23.28 -9.29
C PHE A 123 -5.75 -23.45 -10.82
N ALA A 124 -5.16 -24.57 -11.28
CA ALA A 124 -5.03 -24.85 -12.72
C ALA A 124 -6.37 -24.90 -13.46
N ASP A 125 -7.43 -25.32 -12.79
CA ASP A 125 -8.81 -25.38 -13.31
C ASP A 125 -9.49 -24.00 -13.41
N LYS A 126 -9.08 -23.06 -12.56
CA LYS A 126 -9.65 -21.70 -12.51
C LYS A 126 -8.82 -20.67 -13.27
N ILE A 127 -7.52 -20.90 -13.47
CA ILE A 127 -6.61 -19.95 -14.10
C ILE A 127 -6.50 -20.22 -15.61
N LYS A 128 -6.91 -19.23 -16.40
CA LYS A 128 -6.71 -19.23 -17.85
C LYS A 128 -5.26 -18.88 -18.20
N ARG A 129 -4.69 -17.89 -17.53
CA ARG A 129 -3.34 -17.38 -17.77
C ARG A 129 -2.81 -16.70 -16.52
N ILE A 130 -1.52 -16.85 -16.26
CA ILE A 130 -0.79 -16.13 -15.23
C ILE A 130 0.50 -15.57 -15.82
N GLU A 131 0.73 -14.28 -15.65
CA GLU A 131 1.94 -13.58 -16.03
C GLU A 131 2.60 -13.02 -14.78
N ALA A 132 3.93 -13.12 -14.72
CA ALA A 132 4.72 -12.65 -13.61
C ALA A 132 5.77 -11.66 -14.11
N HIS A 133 5.71 -10.43 -13.63
CA HIS A 133 6.58 -9.35 -14.06
C HIS A 133 7.45 -8.91 -12.88
N GLY A 134 8.73 -9.27 -12.91
CA GLY A 134 9.71 -8.77 -11.95
C GLY A 134 9.90 -7.25 -12.11
N ILE A 135 9.90 -6.53 -11.00
CA ILE A 135 10.14 -5.08 -10.99
C ILE A 135 11.65 -4.87 -10.98
N LYS A 136 12.16 -4.23 -12.03
CA LYS A 136 13.58 -3.90 -12.15
C LYS A 136 13.96 -2.72 -11.27
N GLU A 137 13.09 -1.71 -11.23
CA GLU A 137 13.35 -0.45 -10.53
C GLU A 137 12.03 0.20 -10.14
N VAL A 138 11.94 0.69 -8.92
CA VAL A 138 10.83 1.53 -8.45
C VAL A 138 11.25 2.99 -8.63
N VAL A 139 10.76 3.62 -9.68
CA VAL A 139 11.10 5.03 -10.02
C VAL A 139 10.46 6.02 -9.05
N MET A 140 9.27 5.70 -8.54
CA MET A 140 8.54 6.53 -7.61
C MET A 140 7.67 5.66 -6.70
N ASP A 141 7.74 5.92 -5.41
CA ASP A 141 6.87 5.32 -4.41
C ASP A 141 6.32 6.42 -3.50
N LYS A 142 5.01 6.71 -3.66
CA LYS A 142 4.32 7.73 -2.88
C LYS A 142 3.37 7.07 -1.89
N TYR A 143 3.79 6.99 -0.64
CA TYR A 143 2.91 6.58 0.43
C TYR A 143 2.08 7.77 0.92
N GLY A 144 0.76 7.60 0.97
CA GLY A 144 -0.15 8.57 1.56
C GLY A 144 -0.48 9.80 0.72
N GLY A 145 -0.08 9.85 -0.55
CA GLY A 145 -0.46 10.94 -1.46
C GLY A 145 0.16 12.29 -1.09
N VAL A 146 1.32 12.30 -0.45
CA VAL A 146 2.11 13.53 -0.25
C VAL A 146 2.50 14.07 -1.62
N GLU A 147 2.06 15.28 -1.95
CA GLU A 147 2.56 15.98 -3.12
C GLU A 147 4.05 16.27 -2.91
N TYR A 148 4.89 15.73 -3.78
CA TYR A 148 6.26 16.21 -3.89
C TYR A 148 6.19 17.64 -4.39
N ASP A 149 6.93 18.52 -3.72
CA ASP A 149 7.28 19.81 -4.28
C ASP A 149 7.77 19.61 -5.73
N ASN A 150 7.05 20.20 -6.68
CA ASN A 150 7.33 20.10 -8.12
C ASN A 150 8.68 20.72 -8.52
N THR A 151 9.52 21.13 -7.58
CA THR A 151 10.81 21.75 -7.85
C THR A 151 11.91 20.76 -8.26
N GLY A 152 11.61 19.46 -8.37
CA GLY A 152 12.54 18.44 -8.89
C GLY A 152 13.82 18.26 -8.06
N ARG A 153 13.88 18.78 -6.86
CA ARG A 153 15.03 18.60 -5.98
C ARG A 153 15.00 17.17 -5.40
N LYS A 154 15.84 16.30 -5.97
CA LYS A 154 16.28 15.10 -5.27
C LYS A 154 16.83 15.56 -3.91
N ARG A 155 16.15 15.20 -2.81
CA ARG A 155 16.78 15.32 -1.50
C ARG A 155 17.99 14.38 -1.54
N ASN A 156 19.18 14.97 -1.63
CA ASN A 156 20.41 14.24 -1.37
C ASN A 156 20.26 13.59 0.00
N LYS A 157 20.29 12.27 0.03
CA LYS A 157 20.53 11.51 1.26
C LYS A 157 21.89 11.98 1.76
N GLY A 158 21.91 12.83 2.81
CA GLY A 158 23.12 13.16 3.51
C GLY A 158 23.74 11.86 4.02
N ASN A 159 24.93 11.58 3.59
CA ASN A 159 25.86 10.74 4.31
C ASN A 159 26.08 11.41 5.68
N GLU A 160 25.70 10.71 6.75
CA GLU A 160 26.46 10.68 8.00
C GLU A 160 25.91 9.50 8.83
#